data_f299690d7ff6fbf0c865accac8b55741
#
_entry.id   f299690d7ff6fbf0c865accac8b55741
#
_cell.length_a   1.000
_cell.length_b   1.000
_cell.length_c   1.000
_cell.angle_alpha   90.00
_cell.angle_beta   90.00
_cell.angle_gamma   90.00
#
_symmetry.space_group_name_H-M   'P 1'
#
loop_
_entity.id
_entity.type
_entity.pdbx_description
1 polymer ?
#
loop_
_entity_poly.entity_id
_entity_poly.type
_entity_poly.pdbx_seq_one_letter_code
_entity_poly.pdbx_strand_id
1 'polypeptide(L)'
;LITTPEQQADFESQADDGWAYYDELDGFVLYKNKNYVPMGFTYDYYVTEETYGQVNKNSRANLLMRALVFSDEDAAVYGKYLAELPNEKQSELTYDAYVQDCANRRAQACSMFQMNNAGFHAEITLENANLVFFSVPYDDGFTAYVNGEQTDIVRVDDGMMAVLCPAGTSSIDFVYQADGLALSRTGTLAALPVWLVYTAYFVWRKRKKSKV
;
A
#
# COMPACT_ATOMS: atom_id res chain seq x y z
N LEU A 1 0.77 19.12 2.04
CA LEU A 1 1.88 19.73 2.77
C LEU A 1 1.34 20.82 3.67
N ILE A 2 1.94 21.00 4.83
CA ILE A 2 1.59 22.04 5.80
C ILE A 2 2.86 22.86 6.07
N THR A 3 2.77 24.19 5.99
CA THR A 3 3.86 25.11 6.29
C THR A 3 3.41 26.14 7.32
N THR A 4 4.35 26.75 8.05
CA THR A 4 4.07 27.97 8.81
C THR A 4 4.09 29.20 7.88
N PRO A 5 3.43 30.33 8.24
CA PRO A 5 3.49 31.55 7.45
C PRO A 5 4.93 32.05 7.22
N GLU A 6 5.82 31.81 8.17
CA GLU A 6 7.24 32.19 8.08
C GLU A 6 7.99 31.36 7.02
N GLN A 7 7.58 30.10 6.81
CA GLN A 7 8.17 29.18 5.82
C GLN A 7 7.50 29.26 4.45
N GLN A 8 6.37 29.95 4.34
CA GLN A 8 5.57 30.04 3.13
C GLN A 8 6.36 30.59 1.96
N ALA A 9 7.03 31.71 2.14
CA ALA A 9 7.79 32.37 1.08
C ALA A 9 8.96 31.50 0.58
N ASP A 10 9.64 30.83 1.48
CA ASP A 10 10.74 29.90 1.15
C ASP A 10 10.21 28.69 0.37
N PHE A 11 9.08 28.12 0.81
CA PHE A 11 8.44 27.00 0.13
C PHE A 11 7.97 27.40 -1.28
N GLU A 12 7.25 28.51 -1.43
CA GLU A 12 6.73 29.00 -2.72
C GLU A 12 7.85 29.33 -3.70
N SER A 13 9.02 29.75 -3.21
CA SER A 13 10.19 30.02 -4.07
C SER A 13 10.88 28.75 -4.59
N GLN A 14 10.68 27.61 -3.93
CA GLN A 14 11.32 26.32 -4.24
C GLN A 14 10.32 25.28 -4.77
N ALA A 15 9.02 25.49 -4.53
CA ALA A 15 7.97 24.58 -4.98
C ALA A 15 7.88 24.59 -6.50
N ASP A 16 7.82 23.39 -7.07
CA ASP A 16 7.46 23.21 -8.47
C ASP A 16 5.97 23.45 -8.71
N ASP A 17 5.55 23.40 -9.97
CA ASP A 17 4.14 23.53 -10.36
C ASP A 17 3.22 22.42 -9.82
N GLY A 18 3.78 21.42 -9.15
CA GLY A 18 3.05 20.29 -8.56
C GLY A 18 2.22 20.63 -7.30
N TRP A 19 2.38 21.84 -6.75
CA TRP A 19 1.68 22.28 -5.54
C TRP A 19 0.70 23.42 -5.83
N ALA A 20 -0.42 23.45 -5.11
CA ALA A 20 -1.38 24.54 -5.12
C ALA A 20 -1.75 24.93 -3.70
N TYR A 21 -1.82 26.23 -3.43
CA TYR A 21 -2.43 26.72 -2.19
C TYR A 21 -3.82 26.12 -2.03
N TYR A 22 -4.14 25.65 -0.85
CA TYR A 22 -5.42 25.00 -0.54
C TYR A 22 -6.22 25.81 0.47
N ASP A 23 -5.64 26.09 1.65
CA ASP A 23 -6.34 26.75 2.75
C ASP A 23 -5.33 27.27 3.79
N GLU A 24 -5.82 28.08 4.74
CA GLU A 24 -5.10 28.49 5.94
C GLU A 24 -5.96 28.17 7.16
N LEU A 25 -5.39 27.43 8.12
CA LEU A 25 -6.07 27.01 9.33
C LEU A 25 -5.13 27.12 10.54
N ASP A 26 -5.59 27.78 11.60
CA ASP A 26 -4.88 27.92 12.88
C ASP A 26 -3.42 28.45 12.74
N GLY A 27 -3.18 29.33 11.77
CA GLY A 27 -1.86 29.90 11.49
C GLY A 27 -0.93 28.97 10.71
N PHE A 28 -1.47 27.91 10.08
CA PHE A 28 -0.75 27.05 9.15
C PHE A 28 -1.29 27.20 7.74
N VAL A 29 -0.38 27.23 6.78
CA VAL A 29 -0.73 27.28 5.33
C VAL A 29 -0.69 25.88 4.76
N LEU A 30 -1.76 25.49 4.09
CA LEU A 30 -1.97 24.16 3.51
C LEU A 30 -1.80 24.20 1.99
N TYR A 31 -1.00 23.25 1.47
CA TYR A 31 -0.82 23.06 0.02
C TYR A 31 -1.30 21.67 -0.39
N LYS A 32 -2.01 21.61 -1.51
CA LYS A 32 -2.46 20.39 -2.14
C LYS A 32 -1.49 19.95 -3.22
N ASN A 33 -1.08 18.68 -3.22
CA ASN A 33 -0.33 18.09 -4.32
C ASN A 33 -1.26 17.88 -5.53
N LYS A 34 -0.97 18.54 -6.65
CA LYS A 34 -1.72 18.37 -7.91
C LYS A 34 -1.50 17.00 -8.55
N ASN A 35 -0.36 16.37 -8.26
CA ASN A 35 0.03 15.06 -8.80
C ASN A 35 -0.37 13.91 -7.86
N TYR A 36 -1.25 14.17 -6.89
CA TYR A 36 -1.76 13.12 -5.99
C TYR A 36 -2.50 12.04 -6.79
N VAL A 37 -2.15 10.79 -6.53
CA VAL A 37 -2.83 9.60 -7.05
C VAL A 37 -3.52 8.89 -5.88
N PRO A 38 -4.83 8.58 -5.98
CA PRO A 38 -5.54 7.81 -4.97
C PRO A 38 -4.93 6.40 -4.81
N MET A 39 -5.16 5.78 -3.65
CA MET A 39 -4.73 4.41 -3.39
C MET A 39 -5.52 3.42 -4.25
N GLY A 40 -4.84 2.40 -4.75
CA GLY A 40 -5.41 1.38 -5.63
C GLY A 40 -5.60 1.90 -7.07
N PHE A 41 -4.70 1.53 -7.98
CA PHE A 41 -4.79 1.91 -9.38
C PHE A 41 -4.12 0.86 -10.28
N THR A 42 -4.34 0.95 -11.58
CA THR A 42 -3.76 0.02 -12.55
C THR A 42 -2.66 0.67 -13.37
N TYR A 43 -1.85 -0.16 -14.00
CA TYR A 43 -0.83 0.23 -14.96
C TYR A 43 -1.18 -0.29 -16.35
N ASP A 44 -0.65 0.38 -17.39
CA ASP A 44 -0.71 -0.08 -18.77
C ASP A 44 0.55 -0.86 -19.16
N TYR A 45 1.65 -0.61 -18.42
CA TYR A 45 2.98 -1.15 -18.73
C TYR A 45 3.60 -1.84 -17.52
N TYR A 46 4.49 -2.79 -17.82
CA TYR A 46 5.41 -3.37 -16.85
C TYR A 46 6.85 -3.32 -17.36
N VAL A 47 7.79 -3.45 -16.44
CA VAL A 47 9.22 -3.71 -16.67
C VAL A 47 9.66 -4.84 -15.76
N THR A 48 10.78 -5.50 -16.09
CA THR A 48 11.40 -6.48 -15.20
C THR A 48 12.30 -5.79 -14.17
N GLU A 49 12.62 -6.48 -13.06
CA GLU A 49 13.58 -6.02 -12.06
C GLU A 49 14.95 -5.73 -12.69
N GLU A 50 15.37 -6.52 -13.70
CA GLU A 50 16.61 -6.28 -14.43
C GLU A 50 16.58 -4.92 -15.13
N THR A 51 15.54 -4.63 -15.90
CA THR A 51 15.35 -3.34 -16.58
C THR A 51 15.29 -2.18 -15.60
N TYR A 52 14.54 -2.33 -14.50
CA TYR A 52 14.45 -1.34 -13.43
C TYR A 52 15.82 -1.08 -12.79
N GLY A 53 16.63 -2.12 -12.58
CA GLY A 53 17.99 -2.04 -12.03
C GLY A 53 18.94 -1.21 -12.88
N GLN A 54 18.75 -1.19 -14.21
CA GLN A 54 19.57 -0.46 -15.18
C GLN A 54 19.22 1.04 -15.24
N VAL A 55 18.03 1.45 -14.78
CA VAL A 55 17.58 2.85 -14.79
C VAL A 55 18.33 3.65 -13.72
N ASN A 56 18.72 4.88 -14.09
CA ASN A 56 19.36 5.82 -13.16
C ASN A 56 18.51 6.01 -11.90
N LYS A 57 19.14 5.96 -10.73
CA LYS A 57 18.46 6.05 -9.42
C LYS A 57 17.55 7.29 -9.31
N ASN A 58 17.96 8.43 -9.88
CA ASN A 58 17.17 9.67 -9.84
C ASN A 58 15.89 9.59 -10.68
N SER A 59 15.84 8.70 -11.67
CA SER A 59 14.69 8.53 -12.56
C SER A 59 13.78 7.37 -12.17
N ARG A 60 14.16 6.55 -11.18
CA ARG A 60 13.40 5.37 -10.77
C ARG A 60 12.01 5.72 -10.26
N ALA A 61 11.89 6.81 -9.51
CA ALA A 61 10.58 7.26 -9.01
C ALA A 61 9.61 7.59 -10.16
N ASN A 62 10.11 8.20 -11.24
CA ASN A 62 9.30 8.49 -12.42
C ASN A 62 8.92 7.19 -13.16
N LEU A 63 9.84 6.22 -13.23
CA LEU A 63 9.54 4.91 -13.83
C LEU A 63 8.46 4.17 -13.05
N LEU A 64 8.50 4.15 -11.71
CA LEU A 64 7.50 3.54 -10.85
C LEU A 64 6.09 4.14 -11.00
N MET A 65 5.97 5.38 -11.49
CA MET A 65 4.65 5.95 -11.86
C MET A 65 4.19 5.52 -13.24
N ARG A 66 5.08 5.06 -14.11
CA ARG A 66 4.81 4.68 -15.49
C ARG A 66 4.53 3.20 -15.68
N ALA A 67 5.29 2.34 -15.02
CA ALA A 67 5.26 0.90 -15.21
C ALA A 67 5.40 0.15 -13.88
N LEU A 68 4.72 -0.97 -13.78
CA LEU A 68 4.82 -1.90 -12.67
C LEU A 68 6.10 -2.73 -12.81
N VAL A 69 6.83 -2.92 -11.73
CA VAL A 69 8.07 -3.74 -11.74
C VAL A 69 7.75 -5.15 -11.31
N PHE A 70 8.02 -6.12 -12.19
CA PHE A 70 7.84 -7.54 -11.94
C PHE A 70 9.18 -8.26 -11.76
N SER A 71 9.18 -9.31 -10.93
CA SER A 71 10.16 -10.38 -11.06
C SER A 71 10.03 -11.08 -12.43
N ASP A 72 11.05 -11.80 -12.88
CA ASP A 72 10.96 -12.57 -14.13
C ASP A 72 9.87 -13.63 -14.08
N GLU A 73 9.65 -14.23 -12.90
CA GLU A 73 8.60 -15.24 -12.67
C GLU A 73 7.21 -14.61 -12.81
N ASP A 74 6.98 -13.46 -12.19
CA ASP A 74 5.71 -12.74 -12.25
C ASP A 74 5.45 -12.15 -13.62
N ALA A 75 6.47 -11.66 -14.33
CA ALA A 75 6.36 -11.20 -15.70
C ALA A 75 5.88 -12.33 -16.65
N ALA A 76 6.35 -13.56 -16.45
CA ALA A 76 5.91 -14.72 -17.24
C ALA A 76 4.43 -15.07 -17.01
N VAL A 77 3.90 -14.84 -15.81
CA VAL A 77 2.50 -15.16 -15.43
C VAL A 77 1.56 -14.00 -15.74
N TYR A 78 1.93 -12.79 -15.34
CA TYR A 78 1.06 -11.60 -15.33
C TYR A 78 1.32 -10.64 -16.49
N GLY A 79 2.46 -10.71 -17.19
CA GLY A 79 2.80 -9.82 -18.30
C GLY A 79 1.79 -9.84 -19.47
N LYS A 80 0.95 -10.88 -19.57
CA LYS A 80 -0.15 -10.94 -20.57
C LYS A 80 -1.30 -9.93 -20.30
N TYR A 81 -1.37 -9.33 -19.09
CA TYR A 81 -2.39 -8.34 -18.72
C TYR A 81 -1.91 -6.90 -18.93
N LEU A 82 -0.59 -6.70 -19.10
CA LEU A 82 0.04 -5.40 -19.32
C LEU A 82 0.94 -5.49 -20.57
N ALA A 83 1.26 -4.34 -21.17
CA ALA A 83 2.28 -4.30 -22.20
C ALA A 83 3.67 -4.13 -21.58
N GLU A 84 4.70 -4.75 -22.15
CA GLU A 84 6.07 -4.43 -21.79
C GLU A 84 6.39 -2.98 -22.18
N LEU A 85 7.05 -2.23 -21.30
CA LEU A 85 7.34 -0.82 -21.55
C LEU A 85 8.36 -0.67 -22.69
N PRO A 86 8.01 0.01 -23.82
CA PRO A 86 8.93 0.20 -24.92
C PRO A 86 10.19 0.97 -24.50
N ASN A 87 11.34 0.61 -25.07
CA ASN A 87 12.64 1.24 -24.75
C ASN A 87 12.63 2.77 -24.95
N GLU A 88 11.90 3.28 -25.91
CA GLU A 88 11.75 4.72 -26.18
C GLU A 88 11.12 5.42 -24.96
N LYS A 89 10.08 4.82 -24.38
CA LYS A 89 9.40 5.36 -23.19
C LYS A 89 10.21 5.21 -21.91
N GLN A 90 11.17 4.28 -21.87
CA GLN A 90 12.09 4.15 -20.72
C GLN A 90 13.09 5.31 -20.63
N SER A 91 13.39 5.98 -21.75
CA SER A 91 14.29 7.13 -21.81
C SER A 91 13.60 8.48 -21.58
N GLU A 92 12.27 8.55 -21.68
CA GLU A 92 11.46 9.77 -21.56
C GLU A 92 10.95 10.01 -20.13
N LEU A 93 11.79 9.82 -19.12
CA LEU A 93 11.42 9.97 -17.70
C LEU A 93 11.55 11.45 -17.25
N THR A 94 10.90 12.36 -17.97
CA THR A 94 10.85 13.79 -17.67
C THR A 94 9.80 14.14 -16.63
N TYR A 95 9.82 15.35 -16.07
CA TYR A 95 8.80 15.83 -15.14
C TYR A 95 7.39 15.91 -15.81
N ASP A 96 7.31 16.39 -17.05
CA ASP A 96 6.03 16.46 -17.78
C ASP A 96 5.43 15.08 -17.99
N ALA A 97 6.28 14.09 -18.32
CA ALA A 97 5.87 12.72 -18.44
C ALA A 97 5.37 12.14 -17.10
N TYR A 98 6.05 12.44 -15.99
CA TYR A 98 5.60 12.08 -14.65
C TYR A 98 4.23 12.69 -14.32
N VAL A 99 4.00 13.97 -14.62
CA VAL A 99 2.69 14.61 -14.42
C VAL A 99 1.59 13.90 -15.21
N GLN A 100 1.88 13.52 -16.46
CA GLN A 100 0.95 12.76 -17.29
C GLN A 100 0.69 11.36 -16.75
N ASP A 101 1.75 10.67 -16.29
CA ASP A 101 1.62 9.34 -15.66
C ASP A 101 0.75 9.41 -14.39
N CYS A 102 0.94 10.43 -13.54
CA CYS A 102 0.06 10.66 -12.39
C CYS A 102 -1.40 10.90 -12.79
N ALA A 103 -1.64 11.63 -13.88
CA ALA A 103 -3.00 11.85 -14.40
C ALA A 103 -3.62 10.54 -14.91
N ASN A 104 -2.85 9.70 -15.61
CA ASN A 104 -3.29 8.38 -16.09
C ASN A 104 -3.62 7.44 -14.93
N ARG A 105 -2.73 7.35 -13.92
CA ARG A 105 -2.99 6.53 -12.71
C ARG A 105 -4.24 7.00 -11.96
N ARG A 106 -4.46 8.31 -11.87
CA ARG A 106 -5.67 8.88 -11.23
C ARG A 106 -6.94 8.50 -11.98
N ALA A 107 -6.91 8.50 -13.31
CA ALA A 107 -8.05 8.10 -14.13
C ALA A 107 -8.40 6.60 -14.01
N GLN A 108 -7.42 5.78 -13.65
CA GLN A 108 -7.53 4.32 -13.49
C GLN A 108 -7.51 3.89 -12.00
N ALA A 109 -7.76 4.82 -11.08
CA ALA A 109 -7.74 4.53 -9.65
C ALA A 109 -9.07 3.96 -9.17
N CYS A 110 -9.03 3.28 -8.02
CA CYS A 110 -10.21 2.81 -7.31
C CYS A 110 -11.20 3.95 -7.06
N SER A 111 -12.47 3.67 -7.26
CA SER A 111 -13.58 4.60 -6.94
C SER A 111 -13.77 4.76 -5.45
N MET A 112 -13.40 3.74 -4.68
CA MET A 112 -13.42 3.72 -3.22
C MET A 112 -12.16 3.04 -2.66
N PHE A 113 -11.61 3.61 -1.57
CA PHE A 113 -10.58 3.01 -0.75
C PHE A 113 -10.84 3.34 0.71
N GLN A 114 -10.97 2.33 1.55
CA GLN A 114 -11.26 2.50 2.97
C GLN A 114 -10.38 1.58 3.83
N MET A 115 -9.62 2.17 4.74
CA MET A 115 -8.87 1.43 5.75
C MET A 115 -9.75 1.07 6.95
N ASN A 116 -9.49 -0.07 7.56
CA ASN A 116 -10.08 -0.49 8.82
C ASN A 116 -9.00 -1.09 9.75
N ASN A 117 -9.38 -1.54 10.94
CA ASN A 117 -8.44 -2.09 11.92
C ASN A 117 -7.85 -3.46 11.53
N ALA A 118 -8.39 -4.12 10.51
CA ALA A 118 -7.99 -5.45 10.08
C ALA A 118 -7.39 -5.46 8.66
N GLY A 119 -7.26 -4.29 8.00
CA GLY A 119 -6.75 -4.19 6.64
C GLY A 119 -7.40 -3.05 5.87
N PHE A 120 -7.80 -3.29 4.63
CA PHE A 120 -8.47 -2.29 3.80
C PHE A 120 -9.41 -2.92 2.77
N HIS A 121 -10.35 -2.12 2.32
CA HIS A 121 -11.31 -2.43 1.28
C HIS A 121 -11.19 -1.40 0.13
N ALA A 122 -11.33 -1.86 -1.12
CA ALA A 122 -11.32 -1.01 -2.30
C ALA A 122 -12.32 -1.51 -3.36
N GLU A 123 -12.80 -0.59 -4.19
CA GLU A 123 -13.65 -0.90 -5.34
C GLU A 123 -13.06 -0.29 -6.60
N ILE A 124 -13.04 -1.06 -7.68
CA ILE A 124 -12.54 -0.62 -9.00
C ILE A 124 -13.41 -1.18 -10.11
N THR A 125 -13.51 -0.43 -11.22
CA THR A 125 -14.16 -0.91 -12.45
C THR A 125 -13.13 -0.91 -13.57
N LEU A 126 -12.90 -2.06 -14.18
CA LEU A 126 -11.91 -2.28 -15.24
C LEU A 126 -12.58 -2.65 -16.57
N GLU A 127 -12.07 -2.12 -17.67
CA GLU A 127 -12.51 -2.54 -19.02
C GLU A 127 -11.99 -3.95 -19.36
N ASN A 128 -10.76 -4.23 -18.97
CA ASN A 128 -10.10 -5.54 -19.17
C ASN A 128 -9.52 -6.01 -17.83
N ALA A 129 -9.29 -7.31 -17.70
CA ALA A 129 -8.60 -7.86 -16.54
C ALA A 129 -7.20 -7.23 -16.41
N ASN A 130 -6.85 -6.76 -15.21
CA ASN A 130 -5.57 -6.12 -14.92
C ASN A 130 -5.20 -6.28 -13.45
N LEU A 131 -3.91 -6.02 -13.13
CA LEU A 131 -3.46 -5.93 -11.73
C LEU A 131 -3.80 -4.57 -11.15
N VAL A 132 -4.40 -4.58 -9.97
CA VAL A 132 -4.63 -3.38 -9.15
C VAL A 132 -3.50 -3.29 -8.14
N PHE A 133 -2.71 -2.25 -8.27
CA PHE A 133 -1.56 -1.95 -7.41
C PHE A 133 -1.99 -1.16 -6.17
N PHE A 134 -1.39 -1.52 -5.05
CA PHE A 134 -1.52 -0.79 -3.78
C PHE A 134 -0.12 -0.46 -3.25
N SER A 135 0.16 0.81 -2.99
CA SER A 135 1.43 1.24 -2.37
C SER A 135 1.45 0.92 -0.86
N VAL A 136 1.15 -0.33 -0.56
CA VAL A 136 1.20 -0.92 0.78
C VAL A 136 2.29 -1.98 0.77
N PRO A 137 3.26 -1.93 1.69
CA PRO A 137 4.31 -2.94 1.77
C PRO A 137 3.74 -4.35 1.94
N TYR A 138 4.30 -5.30 1.19
CA TYR A 138 3.96 -6.70 1.31
C TYR A 138 4.37 -7.24 2.68
N ASP A 139 3.46 -8.02 3.29
CA ASP A 139 3.70 -8.78 4.51
C ASP A 139 2.93 -10.10 4.42
N ASP A 140 3.53 -11.20 4.86
CA ASP A 140 2.93 -12.55 4.82
C ASP A 140 1.63 -12.66 5.64
N GLY A 141 1.39 -11.70 6.54
CA GLY A 141 0.15 -11.60 7.31
C GLY A 141 -1.05 -11.13 6.49
N PHE A 142 -0.87 -10.62 5.28
CA PHE A 142 -1.98 -10.24 4.41
C PHE A 142 -2.59 -11.43 3.67
N THR A 143 -3.92 -11.43 3.60
CA THR A 143 -4.72 -12.28 2.71
C THR A 143 -5.60 -11.38 1.88
N ALA A 144 -5.63 -11.59 0.56
CA ALA A 144 -6.44 -10.82 -0.36
C ALA A 144 -7.65 -11.61 -0.88
N TYR A 145 -8.74 -10.89 -1.08
CA TYR A 145 -9.97 -11.41 -1.68
C TYR A 145 -10.42 -10.47 -2.79
N VAL A 146 -10.81 -11.02 -3.93
CA VAL A 146 -11.44 -10.30 -5.03
C VAL A 146 -12.84 -10.88 -5.24
N ASN A 147 -13.87 -10.04 -5.12
CA ASN A 147 -15.28 -10.45 -5.18
C ASN A 147 -15.65 -11.57 -4.17
N GLY A 148 -14.98 -11.57 -3.00
CA GLY A 148 -15.17 -12.57 -1.95
C GLY A 148 -14.40 -13.89 -2.14
N GLU A 149 -13.69 -14.06 -3.24
CA GLU A 149 -12.83 -15.23 -3.49
C GLU A 149 -11.38 -14.89 -3.14
N GLN A 150 -10.71 -15.77 -2.39
CA GLN A 150 -9.30 -15.59 -2.04
C GLN A 150 -8.44 -15.63 -3.31
N THR A 151 -7.50 -14.70 -3.41
CA THR A 151 -6.58 -14.56 -4.53
C THR A 151 -5.14 -14.39 -4.06
N ASP A 152 -4.19 -14.66 -4.95
CA ASP A 152 -2.78 -14.44 -4.68
C ASP A 152 -2.45 -12.95 -4.65
N ILE A 153 -1.57 -12.58 -3.72
CA ILE A 153 -0.97 -11.25 -3.68
C ILE A 153 0.33 -11.29 -4.46
N VAL A 154 0.39 -10.51 -5.53
CA VAL A 154 1.60 -10.38 -6.34
C VAL A 154 2.50 -9.33 -5.71
N ARG A 155 3.74 -9.70 -5.44
CA ARG A 155 4.74 -8.77 -4.92
C ARG A 155 5.39 -8.01 -6.06
N VAL A 156 5.25 -6.70 -6.06
CA VAL A 156 5.66 -5.80 -7.14
C VAL A 156 6.46 -4.61 -6.59
N ASP A 157 7.15 -3.85 -7.45
CA ASP A 157 7.82 -2.59 -7.09
C ASP A 157 8.72 -2.72 -5.84
N ASP A 158 9.60 -3.73 -5.82
CA ASP A 158 10.52 -4.02 -4.70
C ASP A 158 9.81 -4.28 -3.35
N GLY A 159 8.56 -4.71 -3.35
CA GLY A 159 7.89 -5.15 -2.12
C GLY A 159 6.56 -4.50 -1.82
N MET A 160 5.90 -3.92 -2.79
CA MET A 160 4.49 -3.50 -2.70
C MET A 160 3.56 -4.63 -3.13
N MET A 161 2.25 -4.42 -3.02
CA MET A 161 1.24 -5.43 -3.31
C MET A 161 0.40 -5.09 -4.54
N ALA A 162 0.08 -6.12 -5.31
CA ALA A 162 -0.94 -6.05 -6.36
C ALA A 162 -1.82 -7.30 -6.35
N VAL A 163 -3.05 -7.19 -6.85
CA VAL A 163 -3.97 -8.32 -7.05
C VAL A 163 -4.57 -8.27 -8.44
N LEU A 164 -4.76 -9.45 -9.06
CA LEU A 164 -5.41 -9.56 -10.36
C LEU A 164 -6.92 -9.42 -10.20
N CYS A 165 -7.51 -8.45 -10.91
CA CYS A 165 -8.95 -8.24 -10.97
C CYS A 165 -9.48 -8.53 -12.37
N PRO A 166 -10.67 -9.17 -12.51
CA PRO A 166 -11.32 -9.37 -13.79
C PRO A 166 -11.86 -8.06 -14.39
N ALA A 167 -12.26 -8.08 -15.66
CA ALA A 167 -13.04 -7.01 -16.25
C ALA A 167 -14.38 -6.84 -15.54
N GLY A 168 -14.88 -5.61 -15.48
CA GLY A 168 -16.07 -5.21 -14.73
C GLY A 168 -15.75 -4.62 -13.36
N THR A 169 -16.76 -4.51 -12.51
CA THR A 169 -16.59 -3.97 -11.16
C THR A 169 -16.12 -5.07 -10.21
N SER A 170 -15.06 -4.80 -9.47
CA SER A 170 -14.50 -5.70 -8.47
C SER A 170 -14.47 -5.04 -7.09
N SER A 171 -14.83 -5.83 -6.08
CA SER A 171 -14.62 -5.56 -4.66
C SER A 171 -13.32 -6.24 -4.23
N ILE A 172 -12.42 -5.51 -3.61
CA ILE A 172 -11.09 -6.00 -3.20
C ILE A 172 -10.98 -5.81 -1.69
N ASP A 173 -10.71 -6.90 -0.97
CA ASP A 173 -10.52 -6.88 0.46
C ASP A 173 -9.14 -7.44 0.82
N PHE A 174 -8.36 -6.67 1.59
CA PHE A 174 -7.14 -7.14 2.22
C PHE A 174 -7.36 -7.26 3.71
N VAL A 175 -7.10 -8.44 4.25
CA VAL A 175 -7.20 -8.74 5.68
C VAL A 175 -5.82 -9.04 6.22
N TYR A 176 -5.41 -8.31 7.26
CA TYR A 176 -4.12 -8.49 7.91
C TYR A 176 -4.25 -9.22 9.23
N GLN A 177 -3.46 -10.25 9.40
CA GLN A 177 -3.31 -10.98 10.66
C GLN A 177 -1.82 -11.15 10.96
N ALA A 178 -1.32 -10.46 11.97
CA ALA A 178 0.07 -10.55 12.38
C ALA A 178 0.45 -11.99 12.76
N ASP A 179 1.61 -12.43 12.28
CA ASP A 179 2.18 -13.73 12.61
C ASP A 179 2.33 -13.92 14.12
N GLY A 180 1.99 -15.11 14.61
CA GLY A 180 2.05 -15.45 16.02
C GLY A 180 0.93 -14.87 16.89
N LEU A 181 0.03 -14.00 16.36
CA LEU A 181 -1.07 -13.43 17.14
C LEU A 181 -2.01 -14.53 17.67
N ALA A 182 -2.34 -15.53 16.85
CA ALA A 182 -3.17 -16.66 17.26
C ALA A 182 -2.48 -17.49 18.35
N LEU A 183 -1.17 -17.73 18.22
CA LEU A 183 -0.38 -18.47 19.19
C LEU A 183 -0.25 -17.71 20.51
N SER A 184 0.02 -16.41 20.47
CA SER A 184 0.12 -15.57 21.68
C SER A 184 -1.21 -15.47 22.42
N ARG A 185 -2.33 -15.37 21.68
CA ARG A 185 -3.68 -15.34 22.25
C ARG A 185 -4.03 -16.67 22.95
N THR A 186 -3.74 -17.80 22.33
CA THR A 186 -3.95 -19.14 22.92
C THR A 186 -3.03 -19.37 24.12
N GLY A 187 -1.77 -18.96 24.04
CA GLY A 187 -0.82 -19.03 25.15
C GLY A 187 -1.27 -18.20 26.35
N THR A 188 -1.74 -16.99 26.12
CA THR A 188 -2.27 -16.10 27.18
C THR A 188 -3.51 -16.71 27.84
N LEU A 189 -4.46 -17.23 27.05
CA LEU A 189 -5.67 -17.87 27.57
C LEU A 189 -5.35 -19.13 28.38
N ALA A 190 -4.31 -19.89 28.03
CA ALA A 190 -3.87 -21.05 28.80
C ALA A 190 -3.11 -20.65 30.09
N ALA A 191 -2.34 -19.58 30.07
CA ALA A 191 -1.57 -19.12 31.22
C ALA A 191 -2.44 -18.48 32.32
N LEU A 192 -3.55 -17.82 31.96
CA LEU A 192 -4.45 -17.18 32.92
C LEU A 192 -5.00 -18.12 34.01
N PRO A 193 -5.59 -19.31 33.69
CA PRO A 193 -6.06 -20.23 34.72
C PRO A 193 -4.94 -20.78 35.60
N VAL A 194 -3.75 -21.02 35.04
CA VAL A 194 -2.58 -21.45 35.82
C VAL A 194 -2.18 -20.39 36.84
N TRP A 195 -2.13 -19.14 36.42
CA TRP A 195 -1.86 -18.02 37.31
C TRP A 195 -2.92 -17.83 38.40
N LEU A 196 -4.20 -17.99 38.05
CA LEU A 196 -5.31 -17.91 39.02
C LEU A 196 -5.23 -19.02 40.07
N VAL A 197 -4.94 -20.28 39.68
CA VAL A 197 -4.75 -21.37 40.59
C VAL A 197 -3.56 -21.14 41.50
N TYR A 198 -2.44 -20.69 40.95
CA TYR A 198 -1.24 -20.34 41.74
C TYR A 198 -1.53 -19.26 42.78
N THR A 199 -2.17 -18.17 42.39
CA THR A 199 -2.51 -17.06 43.28
C THR A 199 -3.52 -17.49 44.37
N ALA A 200 -4.55 -18.26 44.01
CA ALA A 200 -5.51 -18.82 44.96
C ALA A 200 -4.83 -19.75 46.00
N TYR A 201 -3.93 -20.64 45.54
CA TYR A 201 -3.15 -21.50 46.42
C TYR A 201 -2.28 -20.69 47.39
N PHE A 202 -1.61 -19.62 46.88
CA PHE A 202 -0.74 -18.79 47.71
C PHE A 202 -1.52 -18.02 48.78
N VAL A 203 -2.69 -17.47 48.43
CA VAL A 203 -3.58 -16.77 49.37
C VAL A 203 -4.14 -17.78 50.40
N TRP A 204 -4.56 -18.95 49.98
CA TRP A 204 -5.04 -19.98 50.90
C TRP A 204 -3.95 -20.41 51.89
N ARG A 205 -2.73 -20.65 51.41
CA ARG A 205 -1.57 -20.99 52.26
C ARG A 205 -1.24 -19.93 53.27
N LYS A 206 -1.29 -18.64 52.87
CA LYS A 206 -1.05 -17.47 53.76
C LYS A 206 -2.11 -17.40 54.86
N ARG A 207 -3.38 -17.57 54.50
CA ARG A 207 -4.49 -17.55 55.49
C ARG A 207 -4.38 -18.67 56.52
N LYS A 208 -3.90 -19.86 56.12
CA LYS A 208 -3.72 -21.01 57.01
C LYS A 208 -2.58 -20.76 58.02
N LYS A 209 -1.52 -20.08 57.67
CA LYS A 209 -0.41 -19.73 58.55
C LYS A 209 -0.77 -18.60 59.53
N SER A 210 -1.74 -17.74 59.22
CA SER A 210 -2.19 -16.66 60.12
C SER A 210 -3.22 -17.07 61.15
N LYS A 211 -3.66 -18.31 61.14
CA LYS A 211 -4.62 -18.90 62.10
C LYS A 211 -3.99 -19.85 63.12
N VAL A 212 -2.66 -19.98 63.11
CA VAL A 212 -1.83 -20.63 64.12
C VAL A 212 -1.00 -19.57 64.83
#